data_ba3d138272efd35a761d232fabd412fc
#
_entry.id   ba3d138272efd35a761d232fabd412fc
#
_cell.length_a   1.000
_cell.length_b   1.000
_cell.length_c   1.000
_cell.angle_alpha   90.00
_cell.angle_beta   90.00
_cell.angle_gamma   90.00
#
_symmetry.space_group_name_H-M   'P 1'
#
loop_
_entity.id
_entity.type
_entity.pdbx_description
1 polymer ?
#
loop_
_entity_poly.entity_id
_entity_poly.type
_entity_poly.pdbx_seq_one_letter_code
_entity_poly.pdbx_strand_id
1 'polypeptide(L)'
;MNVTGDVVLDGQFLSTSLHETEIRSSEGNVVLKDESELISYGDVYLDAAGSIDIGSDSFIFAGNDPDASNRVGKKDVSFTAGQDVTIGKGTVVLTQADLNIEAKRGSVVFEEETAVGVLSPSEDEEINRLTVSAGKDFTIKDTVMLFASEEAQLKAGGNFELGQGSVLAGDGLVKVEAGKDVSLKHGSGIEGFSS
;
A
#
# COMPACT_ATOMS: atom_id res chain seq x y z
N MET A 1 -8.19 6.06 -15.83
CA MET A 1 -7.74 7.41 -16.32
C MET A 1 -6.31 7.28 -16.79
N ASN A 2 -5.96 7.77 -17.98
CA ASN A 2 -4.58 7.74 -18.49
C ASN A 2 -4.22 9.11 -19.06
N VAL A 3 -3.18 9.74 -18.53
CA VAL A 3 -2.70 11.07 -18.94
C VAL A 3 -1.18 11.06 -19.11
N THR A 4 -0.64 12.03 -19.88
CA THR A 4 0.80 12.16 -20.10
C THR A 4 1.51 12.84 -18.92
N GLY A 5 0.94 13.93 -18.41
CA GLY A 5 1.50 14.69 -17.29
C GLY A 5 0.99 14.22 -15.92
N ASP A 6 1.14 15.06 -14.91
CA ASP A 6 0.71 14.73 -13.56
C ASP A 6 -0.81 14.51 -13.47
N VAL A 7 -1.19 13.54 -12.64
CA VAL A 7 -2.58 13.34 -12.19
C VAL A 7 -2.67 13.83 -10.75
N VAL A 8 -3.59 14.75 -10.51
CA VAL A 8 -3.86 15.24 -9.15
C VAL A 8 -5.32 14.93 -8.81
N LEU A 9 -5.53 14.19 -7.75
CA LEU A 9 -6.83 13.87 -7.18
C LEU A 9 -7.02 14.70 -5.89
N ASP A 10 -8.17 15.36 -5.78
CA ASP A 10 -8.50 16.25 -4.66
C ASP A 10 -9.94 15.99 -4.24
N GLY A 11 -10.15 15.36 -3.10
CA GLY A 11 -11.46 15.04 -2.57
C GLY A 11 -11.83 13.55 -2.63
N GLN A 12 -13.11 13.28 -2.72
CA GLN A 12 -13.67 11.91 -2.62
C GLN A 12 -13.93 11.30 -3.99
N PHE A 13 -13.45 10.08 -4.19
CA PHE A 13 -13.61 9.32 -5.42
C PHE A 13 -14.19 7.94 -5.10
N LEU A 14 -15.48 7.75 -5.38
CA LEU A 14 -16.13 6.45 -5.26
C LEU A 14 -16.22 5.81 -6.64
N SER A 15 -15.57 4.66 -6.81
CA SER A 15 -15.74 3.81 -7.99
C SER A 15 -16.67 2.64 -7.67
N THR A 16 -17.80 2.60 -8.33
CA THR A 16 -18.74 1.46 -8.28
C THR A 16 -18.41 0.38 -9.33
N SER A 17 -17.26 0.50 -10.01
CA SER A 17 -16.80 -0.52 -10.94
C SER A 17 -16.48 -1.81 -10.17
N LEU A 18 -17.05 -2.92 -10.64
CA LEU A 18 -16.74 -4.25 -10.11
C LEU A 18 -15.45 -4.85 -10.72
N HIS A 19 -14.81 -4.15 -11.66
CA HIS A 19 -13.61 -4.60 -12.35
C HIS A 19 -12.37 -3.91 -11.80
N GLU A 20 -12.08 -2.71 -12.32
CA GLU A 20 -10.86 -1.99 -11.94
C GLU A 20 -11.06 -0.47 -11.94
N THR A 21 -10.28 0.21 -11.11
CA THR A 21 -10.08 1.66 -11.11
C THR A 21 -8.62 1.91 -11.41
N GLU A 22 -8.31 2.30 -12.65
CA GLU A 22 -6.95 2.58 -13.10
C GLU A 22 -6.72 4.08 -13.23
N ILE A 23 -5.67 4.57 -12.58
CA ILE A 23 -5.18 5.94 -12.65
C ILE A 23 -3.71 5.89 -13.05
N ARG A 24 -3.40 6.37 -14.26
CA ARG A 24 -2.05 6.29 -14.82
C ARG A 24 -1.54 7.64 -15.30
N SER A 25 -0.28 7.94 -14.94
CA SER A 25 0.52 9.01 -15.51
C SER A 25 1.70 8.42 -16.27
N SER A 26 1.78 8.62 -17.59
CA SER A 26 2.82 8.01 -18.43
C SER A 26 4.18 8.75 -18.40
N GLU A 27 4.22 10.01 -17.97
CA GLU A 27 5.46 10.82 -17.89
C GLU A 27 5.60 11.61 -16.59
N GLY A 28 4.52 11.73 -15.79
CA GLY A 28 4.46 12.54 -14.56
C GLY A 28 4.20 11.71 -13.31
N ASN A 29 3.64 12.38 -12.32
CA ASN A 29 3.32 11.85 -11.00
C ASN A 29 1.82 11.53 -10.87
N VAL A 30 1.49 10.71 -9.89
CA VAL A 30 0.12 10.56 -9.37
C VAL A 30 0.11 11.09 -7.94
N VAL A 31 -0.73 12.09 -7.68
CA VAL A 31 -0.83 12.77 -6.40
C VAL A 31 -2.27 12.71 -5.90
N LEU A 32 -2.50 12.10 -4.76
CA LEU A 32 -3.72 12.28 -3.97
C LEU A 32 -3.41 13.36 -2.93
N LYS A 33 -4.21 14.43 -2.90
CA LYS A 33 -4.03 15.49 -1.89
C LYS A 33 -4.46 15.01 -0.51
N ASP A 34 -4.13 15.81 0.50
CA ASP A 34 -4.55 15.55 1.88
C ASP A 34 -6.07 15.36 1.98
N GLU A 35 -6.50 14.50 2.89
CA GLU A 35 -7.91 14.18 3.13
C GLU A 35 -8.64 13.58 1.89
N SER A 36 -7.90 13.05 0.93
CA SER A 36 -8.51 12.40 -0.24
C SER A 36 -9.00 11.00 0.10
N GLU A 37 -10.12 10.63 -0.50
CA GLU A 37 -10.73 9.32 -0.33
C GLU A 37 -10.90 8.62 -1.68
N LEU A 38 -10.34 7.43 -1.83
CA LEU A 38 -10.48 6.59 -3.01
C LEU A 38 -11.05 5.23 -2.60
N ILE A 39 -12.33 5.01 -2.86
CA ILE A 39 -13.00 3.75 -2.58
C ILE A 39 -13.35 3.08 -3.90
N SER A 40 -13.01 1.80 -4.03
CA SER A 40 -13.34 0.98 -5.21
C SER A 40 -13.97 -0.34 -4.80
N TYR A 41 -14.98 -0.77 -5.54
CA TYR A 41 -15.53 -2.13 -5.44
C TYR A 41 -14.88 -3.10 -6.43
N GLY A 42 -13.84 -2.67 -7.12
CA GLY A 42 -12.93 -3.44 -7.95
C GLY A 42 -11.48 -3.19 -7.52
N ASP A 43 -10.55 -3.63 -8.35
CA ASP A 43 -9.13 -3.38 -8.13
C ASP A 43 -8.80 -1.89 -8.21
N VAL A 44 -7.72 -1.47 -7.54
CA VAL A 44 -7.18 -0.10 -7.62
C VAL A 44 -5.75 -0.17 -8.13
N TYR A 45 -5.48 0.49 -9.25
CA TYR A 45 -4.16 0.63 -9.84
C TYR A 45 -3.78 2.10 -9.94
N LEU A 46 -2.72 2.49 -9.24
CA LEU A 46 -2.04 3.78 -9.41
C LEU A 46 -0.68 3.50 -10.08
N ASP A 47 -0.46 4.05 -11.27
CA ASP A 47 0.76 3.84 -12.04
C ASP A 47 1.35 5.19 -12.47
N ALA A 48 2.57 5.49 -12.08
CA ALA A 48 3.26 6.73 -12.38
C ALA A 48 4.66 6.47 -12.95
N ALA A 49 5.00 7.12 -14.05
CA ALA A 49 6.40 7.15 -14.53
C ALA A 49 7.31 7.93 -13.57
N GLY A 50 6.78 8.92 -12.87
CA GLY A 50 7.38 9.64 -11.76
C GLY A 50 7.08 8.99 -10.41
N SER A 51 6.67 9.80 -9.45
CA SER A 51 6.33 9.38 -8.08
C SER A 51 4.84 9.21 -7.88
N ILE A 52 4.48 8.45 -6.83
CA ILE A 52 3.14 8.39 -6.27
C ILE A 52 3.20 9.01 -4.88
N ASP A 53 2.43 10.08 -4.69
CA ASP A 53 2.33 10.79 -3.42
C ASP A 53 0.89 10.74 -2.92
N ILE A 54 0.66 10.02 -1.83
CA ILE A 54 -0.64 9.98 -1.14
C ILE A 54 -0.55 10.98 0.02
N GLY A 55 -1.41 11.97 0.00
CA GLY A 55 -1.46 13.03 1.02
C GLY A 55 -1.86 12.52 2.41
N SER A 56 -1.71 13.37 3.41
CA SER A 56 -2.03 13.05 4.80
C SER A 56 -3.54 12.82 5.00
N ASP A 57 -3.88 12.03 6.02
CA ASP A 57 -5.26 11.75 6.44
C ASP A 57 -6.16 11.23 5.30
N SER A 58 -5.54 10.58 4.30
CA SER A 58 -6.23 10.02 3.15
C SER A 58 -6.70 8.58 3.41
N PHE A 59 -7.69 8.13 2.65
CA PHE A 59 -8.23 6.79 2.75
C PHE A 59 -8.31 6.12 1.38
N ILE A 60 -7.68 4.96 1.23
CA ILE A 60 -7.75 4.14 0.02
C ILE A 60 -8.27 2.76 0.39
N PHE A 61 -9.33 2.34 -0.26
CA PHE A 61 -9.93 1.04 -0.02
C PHE A 61 -10.33 0.35 -1.33
N ALA A 62 -9.92 -0.90 -1.46
CA ALA A 62 -10.45 -1.82 -2.47
C ALA A 62 -11.11 -3.00 -1.76
N GLY A 63 -12.41 -3.18 -1.98
CA GLY A 63 -13.17 -4.20 -1.26
C GLY A 63 -14.51 -4.51 -1.89
N ASN A 64 -15.19 -5.50 -1.33
CA ASN A 64 -16.53 -5.86 -1.78
C ASN A 64 -17.54 -4.77 -1.43
N ASP A 65 -18.48 -4.54 -2.34
CA ASP A 65 -19.68 -3.76 -2.05
C ASP A 65 -20.46 -4.45 -0.90
N PRO A 66 -20.66 -3.77 0.25
CA PRO A 66 -21.36 -4.35 1.38
C PRO A 66 -22.80 -4.74 1.05
N ASP A 67 -23.43 -4.09 0.05
CA ASP A 67 -24.81 -4.31 -0.35
C ASP A 67 -24.94 -5.35 -1.49
N ALA A 68 -23.83 -5.76 -2.11
CA ALA A 68 -23.85 -6.72 -3.21
C ALA A 68 -23.99 -8.16 -2.70
N SER A 69 -24.97 -8.88 -3.24
CA SER A 69 -25.18 -10.31 -2.95
C SER A 69 -24.13 -11.22 -3.60
N ASN A 70 -23.35 -10.71 -4.56
CA ASN A 70 -22.31 -11.43 -5.29
C ASN A 70 -20.95 -10.79 -5.01
N ARG A 71 -20.16 -11.45 -4.16
CA ARG A 71 -18.75 -11.12 -3.93
C ARG A 71 -17.94 -11.75 -5.04
N VAL A 72 -17.68 -11.02 -6.14
CA VAL A 72 -16.97 -11.55 -7.30
C VAL A 72 -15.62 -10.86 -7.45
N GLY A 73 -14.55 -11.65 -7.50
CA GLY A 73 -13.19 -11.27 -7.86
C GLY A 73 -12.33 -10.76 -6.71
N LYS A 74 -11.01 -10.76 -6.96
CA LYS A 74 -10.00 -10.15 -6.11
C LYS A 74 -10.21 -8.63 -6.06
N LYS A 75 -9.72 -8.01 -5.02
CA LYS A 75 -9.80 -6.57 -4.80
C LYS A 75 -8.40 -6.07 -4.49
N ASP A 76 -7.52 -6.16 -5.49
CA ASP A 76 -6.12 -5.81 -5.37
C ASP A 76 -5.93 -4.29 -5.28
N VAL A 77 -4.93 -3.86 -4.53
CA VAL A 77 -4.40 -2.50 -4.59
C VAL A 77 -2.97 -2.57 -5.09
N SER A 78 -2.66 -1.81 -6.12
CA SER A 78 -1.31 -1.74 -6.67
C SER A 78 -0.88 -0.31 -6.94
N PHE A 79 0.23 0.09 -6.34
CA PHE A 79 0.91 1.35 -6.59
C PHE A 79 2.25 1.06 -7.25
N THR A 80 2.44 1.50 -8.49
CA THR A 80 3.69 1.31 -9.23
C THR A 80 4.25 2.65 -9.64
N ALA A 81 5.36 3.06 -9.03
CA ALA A 81 6.05 4.30 -9.33
C ALA A 81 7.40 4.04 -10.02
N GLY A 82 7.74 4.87 -11.00
CA GLY A 82 9.07 4.88 -11.60
C GLY A 82 10.13 5.45 -10.66
N GLN A 83 9.73 6.32 -9.73
CA GLN A 83 10.56 6.96 -8.71
C GLN A 83 10.06 6.56 -7.31
N ASP A 84 9.66 7.49 -6.49
CA ASP A 84 9.34 7.28 -5.08
C ASP A 84 7.84 6.98 -4.88
N VAL A 85 7.51 6.28 -3.78
CA VAL A 85 6.15 6.17 -3.26
C VAL A 85 6.14 6.71 -1.84
N THR A 86 5.28 7.69 -1.59
CA THR A 86 5.06 8.26 -0.25
C THR A 86 3.61 8.05 0.17
N ILE A 87 3.40 7.48 1.34
CA ILE A 87 2.10 7.40 2.01
C ILE A 87 2.12 8.38 3.16
N GLY A 88 1.30 9.42 3.07
CA GLY A 88 1.26 10.54 4.00
C GLY A 88 0.79 10.17 5.40
N LYS A 89 1.07 11.05 6.36
CA LYS A 89 0.72 10.86 7.77
C LYS A 89 -0.78 10.60 7.96
N GLY A 90 -1.12 9.67 8.87
CA GLY A 90 -2.51 9.36 9.21
C GLY A 90 -3.29 8.63 8.11
N THR A 91 -2.65 8.34 6.99
CA THR A 91 -3.29 7.70 5.84
C THR A 91 -3.55 6.22 6.08
N VAL A 92 -4.69 5.74 5.57
CA VAL A 92 -5.09 4.34 5.65
C VAL A 92 -5.22 3.76 4.24
N VAL A 93 -4.52 2.65 3.98
CA VAL A 93 -4.60 1.89 2.72
C VAL A 93 -4.98 0.45 3.04
N LEU A 94 -6.15 0.03 2.60
CA LEU A 94 -6.69 -1.31 2.89
C LEU A 94 -7.18 -2.00 1.62
N THR A 95 -6.99 -3.30 1.56
CA THR A 95 -7.57 -4.15 0.52
C THR A 95 -8.06 -5.47 1.09
N GLN A 96 -8.94 -6.13 0.34
CA GLN A 96 -9.42 -7.49 0.66
C GLN A 96 -8.73 -8.59 -0.17
N ALA A 97 -7.65 -8.25 -0.90
CA ALA A 97 -6.83 -9.18 -1.64
C ALA A 97 -5.35 -8.74 -1.59
N ASP A 98 -4.61 -8.86 -2.67
CA ASP A 98 -3.19 -8.50 -2.66
C ASP A 98 -2.97 -6.98 -2.60
N LEU A 99 -1.99 -6.55 -1.82
CA LEU A 99 -1.50 -5.18 -1.81
C LEU A 99 -0.05 -5.16 -2.29
N ASN A 100 0.19 -4.47 -3.40
CA ASN A 100 1.51 -4.34 -3.97
C ASN A 100 1.91 -2.85 -4.08
N ILE A 101 3.05 -2.50 -3.50
CA ILE A 101 3.63 -1.15 -3.58
C ILE A 101 5.05 -1.27 -4.13
N GLU A 102 5.31 -0.68 -5.29
CA GLU A 102 6.61 -0.72 -5.94
C GLU A 102 7.12 0.68 -6.29
N ALA A 103 8.31 1.03 -5.79
CA ALA A 103 9.11 2.16 -6.24
C ALA A 103 10.33 1.62 -7.01
N LYS A 104 10.27 1.58 -8.34
CA LYS A 104 11.26 0.87 -9.19
C LYS A 104 12.69 1.36 -9.03
N ARG A 105 12.88 2.68 -8.91
CA ARG A 105 14.19 3.33 -8.83
C ARG A 105 14.34 4.24 -7.63
N GLY A 106 13.30 4.40 -6.85
CA GLY A 106 13.21 5.30 -5.73
C GLY A 106 13.05 4.58 -4.40
N SER A 107 12.63 5.34 -3.42
CA SER A 107 12.35 4.90 -2.07
C SER A 107 10.85 4.73 -1.82
N VAL A 108 10.51 3.91 -0.84
CA VAL A 108 9.16 3.86 -0.28
C VAL A 108 9.20 4.47 1.11
N VAL A 109 8.27 5.38 1.41
CA VAL A 109 8.14 6.00 2.72
C VAL A 109 6.70 5.89 3.20
N PHE A 110 6.53 5.34 4.40
CA PHE A 110 5.27 5.42 5.15
C PHE A 110 5.47 6.40 6.28
N GLU A 111 4.73 7.51 6.23
CA GLU A 111 4.79 8.56 7.22
C GLU A 111 4.11 8.13 8.54
N GLU A 112 4.24 8.92 9.58
CA GLU A 112 3.74 8.61 10.92
C GLU A 112 2.22 8.30 10.94
N GLU A 113 1.80 7.44 11.86
CA GLU A 113 0.39 7.11 12.10
C GLU A 113 -0.32 6.47 10.90
N THR A 114 0.43 5.99 9.91
CA THR A 114 -0.10 5.32 8.71
C THR A 114 -0.51 3.88 9.03
N ALA A 115 -1.60 3.43 8.44
CA ALA A 115 -2.02 2.02 8.48
C ALA A 115 -2.14 1.46 7.06
N VAL A 116 -1.40 0.39 6.78
CA VAL A 116 -1.42 -0.28 5.47
C VAL A 116 -1.65 -1.76 5.67
N GLY A 117 -2.66 -2.32 5.01
CA GLY A 117 -2.97 -3.70 5.31
C GLY A 117 -3.83 -4.44 4.30
N VAL A 118 -3.72 -5.75 4.42
CA VAL A 118 -4.51 -6.73 3.70
C VAL A 118 -5.48 -7.39 4.67
N LEU A 119 -6.77 -7.21 4.41
CA LEU A 119 -7.87 -7.80 5.18
C LEU A 119 -8.26 -9.13 4.53
N SER A 120 -8.24 -10.22 5.27
CA SER A 120 -8.79 -11.49 4.74
C SER A 120 -10.31 -11.41 4.66
N PRO A 121 -10.91 -11.58 3.48
CA PRO A 121 -12.33 -11.86 3.39
C PRO A 121 -12.51 -13.35 3.70
N SER A 122 -12.90 -13.69 4.91
CA SER A 122 -13.20 -15.05 5.37
C SER A 122 -13.46 -16.11 4.27
N GLU A 123 -12.78 -17.25 4.34
CA GLU A 123 -13.12 -18.57 3.78
C GLU A 123 -12.62 -18.95 2.37
N ASP A 124 -11.97 -18.09 1.61
CA ASP A 124 -11.34 -18.54 0.36
C ASP A 124 -9.86 -18.90 0.61
N GLU A 125 -9.41 -20.05 0.07
CA GLU A 125 -8.05 -20.61 0.21
C GLU A 125 -6.97 -19.83 -0.55
N GLU A 126 -7.22 -18.59 -0.94
CA GLU A 126 -6.26 -17.77 -1.66
C GLU A 126 -5.37 -16.97 -0.69
N ILE A 127 -4.06 -17.14 -0.86
CA ILE A 127 -3.05 -16.41 -0.08
C ILE A 127 -3.10 -14.93 -0.46
N ASN A 128 -3.44 -14.07 0.50
CA ASN A 128 -3.44 -12.62 0.33
C ASN A 128 -2.14 -12.02 0.86
N ARG A 129 -1.44 -11.27 0.03
CA ARG A 129 -0.08 -10.79 0.29
C ARG A 129 -0.01 -9.27 0.39
N LEU A 130 0.83 -8.83 1.33
CA LEU A 130 1.37 -7.49 1.35
C LEU A 130 2.79 -7.54 0.77
N THR A 131 3.00 -6.91 -0.37
CA THR A 131 4.32 -6.81 -1.00
C THR A 131 4.72 -5.35 -1.13
N VAL A 132 5.88 -4.98 -0.58
CA VAL A 132 6.46 -3.64 -0.76
C VAL A 132 7.89 -3.78 -1.27
N SER A 133 8.19 -3.11 -2.38
CA SER A 133 9.52 -3.12 -2.99
C SER A 133 10.01 -1.71 -3.28
N ALA A 134 11.14 -1.34 -2.70
CA ALA A 134 11.84 -0.09 -2.96
C ALA A 134 13.16 -0.36 -3.70
N GLY A 135 13.41 0.34 -4.80
CA GLY A 135 14.69 0.29 -5.51
C GLY A 135 15.85 0.88 -4.70
N LYS A 136 15.54 1.79 -3.77
CA LYS A 136 16.48 2.36 -2.80
C LYS A 136 16.09 2.00 -1.39
N ASP A 137 15.79 2.97 -0.54
CA ASP A 137 15.49 2.78 0.87
C ASP A 137 14.00 2.56 1.10
N PHE A 138 13.66 1.76 2.09
CA PHE A 138 12.31 1.64 2.58
C PHE A 138 12.25 2.11 4.04
N THR A 139 11.55 3.20 4.27
CA THR A 139 11.42 3.83 5.59
C THR A 139 9.98 3.75 6.06
N ILE A 140 9.79 3.13 7.20
CA ILE A 140 8.55 3.13 7.97
C ILE A 140 8.80 4.05 9.16
N LYS A 141 8.10 5.20 9.20
CA LYS A 141 8.22 6.19 10.28
C LYS A 141 7.63 5.65 11.58
N ASP A 142 7.47 6.52 12.59
CA ASP A 142 6.98 6.13 13.90
C ASP A 142 5.47 5.83 13.90
N THR A 143 5.04 4.89 14.74
CA THR A 143 3.64 4.53 14.97
C THR A 143 2.86 4.05 13.72
N VAL A 144 3.55 3.46 12.78
CA VAL A 144 2.96 2.87 11.57
C VAL A 144 2.57 1.42 11.82
N MET A 145 1.41 1.02 11.29
CA MET A 145 0.95 -0.36 11.31
C MET A 145 0.91 -0.94 9.91
N LEU A 146 1.66 -2.02 9.70
CA LEU A 146 1.56 -2.85 8.50
C LEU A 146 1.04 -4.22 8.90
N PHE A 147 0.03 -4.70 8.19
CA PHE A 147 -0.47 -6.05 8.45
C PHE A 147 -0.87 -6.77 7.17
N ALA A 148 -0.65 -8.08 7.17
CA ALA A 148 -1.10 -8.99 6.13
C ALA A 148 -1.87 -10.13 6.77
N SER A 149 -2.98 -10.52 6.16
CA SER A 149 -3.74 -11.69 6.63
C SER A 149 -2.96 -12.99 6.50
N GLU A 150 -1.95 -13.06 5.62
CA GLU A 150 -1.15 -14.27 5.44
C GLU A 150 0.33 -13.94 5.28
N GLU A 151 0.76 -13.33 4.21
CA GLU A 151 2.17 -13.13 3.90
C GLU A 151 2.53 -11.66 3.72
N ALA A 152 3.58 -11.19 4.39
CA ALA A 152 4.18 -9.88 4.19
C ALA A 152 5.61 -10.00 3.66
N GLN A 153 5.89 -9.44 2.49
CA GLN A 153 7.20 -9.38 1.88
C GLN A 153 7.63 -7.94 1.68
N LEU A 154 8.67 -7.52 2.40
CA LEU A 154 9.21 -6.16 2.34
C LEU A 154 10.64 -6.21 1.82
N LYS A 155 10.92 -5.44 0.77
CA LYS A 155 12.24 -5.39 0.13
C LYS A 155 12.73 -3.97 -0.08
N ALA A 156 13.95 -3.69 0.36
CA ALA A 156 14.67 -2.46 0.08
C ALA A 156 15.96 -2.78 -0.70
N GLY A 157 16.22 -2.08 -1.79
CA GLY A 157 17.51 -2.16 -2.49
C GLY A 157 18.66 -1.51 -1.71
N GLY A 158 18.35 -0.56 -0.84
CA GLY A 158 19.23 0.11 0.11
C GLY A 158 18.97 -0.31 1.54
N ASN A 159 18.66 0.66 2.40
CA ASN A 159 18.39 0.45 3.82
C ASN A 159 16.89 0.17 4.05
N PHE A 160 16.61 -0.63 5.09
CA PHE A 160 15.27 -0.79 5.65
C PHE A 160 15.26 -0.20 7.06
N GLU A 161 14.29 0.69 7.33
CA GLU A 161 14.11 1.27 8.67
C GLU A 161 12.67 1.07 9.14
N LEU A 162 12.51 0.54 10.36
CA LEU A 162 11.24 0.45 11.08
C LEU A 162 11.26 1.39 12.27
N GLY A 163 10.41 2.40 12.23
CA GLY A 163 10.31 3.50 13.19
C GLY A 163 9.84 3.07 14.57
N GLN A 164 9.93 3.99 15.52
CA GLN A 164 9.56 3.74 16.90
C GLN A 164 8.08 3.39 17.05
N GLY A 165 7.78 2.33 17.79
CA GLY A 165 6.41 1.90 18.03
C GLY A 165 5.66 1.38 16.82
N SER A 166 6.35 1.20 15.68
CA SER A 166 5.74 0.65 14.47
C SER A 166 5.73 -0.87 14.50
N VAL A 167 4.69 -1.45 13.91
CA VAL A 167 4.49 -2.91 13.89
C VAL A 167 4.29 -3.39 12.45
N LEU A 168 5.01 -4.45 12.13
CA LEU A 168 4.79 -5.26 10.94
C LEU A 168 4.28 -6.63 11.39
N ALA A 169 3.04 -6.95 11.10
CA ALA A 169 2.39 -8.19 11.50
C ALA A 169 1.87 -9.00 10.30
N GLY A 170 1.93 -10.31 10.40
CA GLY A 170 1.33 -11.24 9.42
C GLY A 170 0.92 -12.53 10.09
N ASP A 171 -0.22 -13.11 9.66
CA ASP A 171 -0.69 -14.41 10.18
C ASP A 171 0.15 -15.60 9.65
N GLY A 172 1.06 -15.36 8.74
CA GLY A 172 1.98 -16.34 8.20
C GLY A 172 3.40 -15.80 8.11
N LEU A 173 4.00 -15.90 6.92
CA LEU A 173 5.38 -15.50 6.71
C LEU A 173 5.52 -13.97 6.67
N VAL A 174 6.38 -13.44 7.53
CA VAL A 174 6.86 -12.06 7.44
C VAL A 174 8.32 -12.07 7.02
N LYS A 175 8.61 -11.49 5.86
CA LYS A 175 9.96 -11.45 5.28
C LYS A 175 10.40 -10.02 5.02
N VAL A 176 11.58 -9.67 5.53
CA VAL A 176 12.22 -8.37 5.28
C VAL A 176 13.58 -8.61 4.66
N GLU A 177 13.85 -7.95 3.54
CA GLU A 177 15.14 -7.98 2.84
C GLU A 177 15.65 -6.55 2.63
N ALA A 178 16.90 -6.30 2.94
CA ALA A 178 17.60 -5.04 2.66
C ALA A 178 18.92 -5.32 1.94
N GLY A 179 19.22 -4.48 0.94
CA GLY A 179 20.50 -4.56 0.24
C GLY A 179 21.68 -4.02 1.07
N LYS A 180 21.39 -3.25 2.13
CA LYS A 180 22.37 -2.69 3.07
C LYS A 180 21.94 -2.98 4.50
N ASP A 181 21.55 -1.97 5.25
CA ASP A 181 21.30 -2.07 6.68
C ASP A 181 19.79 -2.27 6.98
N VAL A 182 19.50 -3.03 8.04
CA VAL A 182 18.19 -3.11 8.66
C VAL A 182 18.27 -2.44 10.03
N SER A 183 17.42 -1.42 10.24
CA SER A 183 17.33 -0.67 11.50
C SER A 183 15.94 -0.81 12.10
N LEU A 184 15.86 -1.33 13.31
CA LEU A 184 14.64 -1.41 14.11
C LEU A 184 14.76 -0.44 15.29
N LYS A 185 13.86 0.52 15.40
CA LYS A 185 13.85 1.51 16.48
C LYS A 185 13.18 0.95 17.74
N HIS A 186 13.35 1.66 18.85
CA HIS A 186 12.80 1.24 20.14
C HIS A 186 11.28 1.00 20.08
N GLY A 187 10.84 -0.14 20.60
CA GLY A 187 9.42 -0.49 20.65
C GLY A 187 8.79 -0.88 19.31
N SER A 188 9.59 -0.97 18.24
CA SER A 188 9.09 -1.56 16.99
C SER A 188 9.06 -3.08 17.08
N GLY A 189 8.13 -3.69 16.31
CA GLY A 189 7.95 -5.15 16.28
C GLY A 189 7.77 -5.70 14.87
N ILE A 190 8.33 -6.90 14.65
CA ILE A 190 8.04 -7.72 13.47
C ILE A 190 7.48 -9.03 14.01
N GLU A 191 6.23 -9.33 13.71
CA GLU A 191 5.48 -10.44 14.26
C GLU A 191 4.92 -11.31 13.14
N GLY A 192 5.28 -12.59 13.13
CA GLY A 192 4.67 -13.61 12.28
C GLY A 192 3.94 -14.62 13.18
N PHE A 193 2.68 -14.82 12.94
CA PHE A 193 1.89 -15.82 13.65
C PHE A 193 1.78 -17.06 12.76
N SER A 194 2.30 -18.22 13.25
CA SER A 194 2.07 -19.50 12.59
C SER A 194 0.94 -20.22 13.29
N SER A 195 -0.14 -20.46 12.60
CA SER A 195 -1.21 -21.37 13.04
C SER A 195 -0.78 -22.83 12.99
#